data_d22d409949e5a7f9de3545573e315d20
#
_entry.id   d22d409949e5a7f9de3545573e315d20
#
_cell.length_a   1.000
_cell.length_b   1.000
_cell.length_c   1.000
_cell.angle_alpha   90.00
_cell.angle_beta   90.00
_cell.angle_gamma   90.00
#
_symmetry.space_group_name_H-M   'P 1'
#
loop_
_entity.id
_entity.type
_entity.pdbx_description
1 polymer ?
#
loop_
_entity_poly.entity_id
_entity_poly.type
_entity_poly.pdbx_seq_one_letter_code
_entity_poly.pdbx_strand_id
1 'polypeptide(L)'
;MVAGVRLVVLLAVVAVLAGCGSSGFDKAGGSQQRRPMVLTLANFNGITGELDGFANNVWRLSRGAMRIDIKYRWRYGQVNDETGLIGDVKAGKADLGVVGSRAWDSVGVDNFRALGAPLLIDSYALQERVLRSPMIGQMLGGLGPLGLAGIGLLPGPLRKPLGITRPLLTPADYAGLKIGVQQSRVADATMNALGATPVWFPGAGPITGFGGVEQQISSIAGNQYDRAGKYLTANVNLWPRPLVLFANGKAWAALTPAQRRILTQAATGDVAAETKVVRGNERTDTAVLCRRGRLRFLDASPAGLAALRRAVQPVYAQLERDPQTRRYIRQIQALRQTIPAEAAPGCAPATRPTGTAGTLDGVYRFTDTAAELRAAPGTTAGDMMPENYGTWTLVLDRGHFATTQEDSQACTWAYGTFTIKGNKIEWLFTDGGAPTPDPATNKPGEDFIYGWSLYRGVLTLSPVRGAISPSNFRVKPWARISTTPSARFMSKRCPPPTGALPH
;
A
#
# COMPACT_ATOMS: atom_id res chain seq x y z
N MET A 1 -82.25 -8.62 5.04
CA MET A 1 -82.86 -7.32 5.36
C MET A 1 -81.96 -6.23 4.82
N VAL A 2 -82.46 -5.50 3.83
CA VAL A 2 -82.30 -4.12 3.43
C VAL A 2 -80.81 -3.72 3.06
N ALA A 3 -80.41 -3.70 1.81
CA ALA A 3 -80.68 -2.83 0.65
C ALA A 3 -80.26 -1.34 0.90
N GLY A 4 -79.38 -0.86 0.08
CA GLY A 4 -78.99 0.55 0.00
C GLY A 4 -78.05 0.87 -1.20
N VAL A 5 -78.73 0.97 -2.38
CA VAL A 5 -78.19 1.47 -3.65
C VAL A 5 -78.22 2.99 -3.66
N ARG A 6 -77.21 3.69 -4.20
CA ARG A 6 -77.29 5.01 -4.88
C ARG A 6 -75.96 5.27 -5.56
N LEU A 7 -75.95 5.31 -6.81
CA LEU A 7 -76.36 6.14 -7.93
C LEU A 7 -75.28 7.14 -8.37
N VAL A 8 -74.92 6.97 -9.61
CA VAL A 8 -74.10 7.68 -10.58
C VAL A 8 -74.48 9.15 -10.73
N VAL A 9 -73.52 10.07 -10.91
CA VAL A 9 -73.65 11.22 -11.81
C VAL A 9 -72.36 11.45 -12.57
N LEU A 10 -72.43 11.21 -13.87
CA LEU A 10 -71.52 11.76 -14.88
C LEU A 10 -71.77 13.26 -15.04
N LEU A 11 -70.67 14.05 -15.16
CA LEU A 11 -70.69 15.34 -15.81
C LEU A 11 -69.48 15.47 -16.73
N ALA A 12 -69.75 15.33 -18.03
CA ALA A 12 -68.86 15.70 -19.12
C ALA A 12 -68.96 17.22 -19.33
N VAL A 13 -67.82 17.91 -19.36
CA VAL A 13 -67.74 19.25 -19.93
C VAL A 13 -66.65 19.23 -21.02
N VAL A 14 -67.18 19.36 -22.24
CA VAL A 14 -66.38 19.67 -23.43
C VAL A 14 -66.14 21.16 -23.47
N ALA A 15 -64.92 21.60 -23.64
CA ALA A 15 -64.53 22.92 -24.10
C ALA A 15 -63.44 22.81 -25.16
N VAL A 16 -63.72 23.27 -26.30
CA VAL A 16 -62.92 23.28 -27.54
C VAL A 16 -62.25 24.66 -27.66
N LEU A 17 -61.05 24.68 -28.23
CA LEU A 17 -60.33 25.76 -28.94
C LEU A 17 -59.54 26.78 -28.10
N ALA A 18 -58.28 26.93 -28.34
CA ALA A 18 -57.68 27.58 -29.49
C ALA A 18 -56.17 27.39 -29.50
N GLY A 19 -55.58 27.09 -30.63
CA GLY A 19 -54.19 26.93 -30.84
C GLY A 19 -53.39 28.25 -30.78
N CYS A 20 -52.21 28.16 -30.25
CA CYS A 20 -51.06 28.98 -30.61
C CYS A 20 -49.82 28.16 -30.51
N GLY A 21 -49.06 28.09 -31.57
CA GLY A 21 -47.83 27.30 -31.67
C GLY A 21 -46.76 27.78 -30.67
N SER A 22 -46.18 26.80 -30.01
CA SER A 22 -44.88 26.99 -29.35
C SER A 22 -43.96 25.87 -29.81
N SER A 23 -42.90 26.31 -30.46
CA SER A 23 -41.69 25.59 -30.87
C SER A 23 -41.30 24.51 -29.88
N GLY A 24 -41.17 23.28 -30.39
CA GLY A 24 -40.65 22.16 -29.64
C GLY A 24 -39.28 22.46 -29.08
N PHE A 25 -39.19 22.54 -27.77
CA PHE A 25 -37.97 22.26 -27.06
C PHE A 25 -37.87 20.72 -27.06
N ASP A 26 -36.99 20.21 -27.92
CA ASP A 26 -36.46 18.88 -27.80
C ASP A 26 -35.95 18.71 -26.36
N LYS A 27 -36.62 17.89 -25.58
CA LYS A 27 -36.10 17.35 -24.34
C LYS A 27 -34.80 16.65 -24.74
N ALA A 28 -33.67 17.32 -24.57
CA ALA A 28 -32.39 16.67 -24.60
C ALA A 28 -32.50 15.43 -23.71
N GLY A 29 -32.39 14.28 -24.33
CA GLY A 29 -32.46 12.99 -23.67
C GLY A 29 -31.47 12.97 -22.52
N GLY A 30 -31.94 13.02 -21.29
CA GLY A 30 -31.15 12.80 -20.12
C GLY A 30 -30.44 11.47 -20.30
N SER A 31 -29.13 11.48 -20.52
CA SER A 31 -28.31 10.30 -20.52
C SER A 31 -28.53 9.66 -19.15
N GLN A 32 -29.32 8.60 -19.08
CA GLN A 32 -29.37 7.74 -17.91
C GLN A 32 -27.92 7.32 -17.65
N GLN A 33 -27.30 7.90 -16.66
CA GLN A 33 -25.96 7.58 -16.22
C GLN A 33 -26.02 6.10 -15.82
N ARG A 34 -25.63 5.21 -16.75
CA ARG A 34 -25.59 3.78 -16.49
C ARG A 34 -24.71 3.57 -15.27
N ARG A 35 -25.23 2.89 -14.25
CA ARG A 35 -24.43 2.54 -13.07
C ARG A 35 -23.16 1.81 -13.53
N PRO A 36 -21.99 2.17 -13.02
CA PRO A 36 -20.76 1.51 -13.43
C PRO A 36 -20.83 0.02 -13.11
N MET A 37 -20.26 -0.80 -13.98
CA MET A 37 -19.96 -2.19 -13.65
C MET A 37 -18.95 -2.20 -12.51
N VAL A 38 -19.25 -2.91 -11.43
CA VAL A 38 -18.37 -3.05 -10.27
C VAL A 38 -17.77 -4.45 -10.28
N LEU A 39 -16.44 -4.53 -10.21
CA LEU A 39 -15.71 -5.79 -10.06
C LEU A 39 -15.07 -5.82 -8.66
N THR A 40 -15.37 -6.86 -7.91
CA THR A 40 -14.80 -7.09 -6.59
C THR A 40 -13.38 -7.65 -6.71
N LEU A 41 -12.40 -7.00 -6.10
CA LEU A 41 -11.01 -7.43 -6.06
C LEU A 41 -10.59 -7.83 -4.64
N ALA A 42 -10.26 -9.10 -4.44
CA ALA A 42 -9.73 -9.61 -3.18
C ALA A 42 -8.24 -9.23 -3.04
N ASN A 43 -7.89 -8.53 -1.97
CA ASN A 43 -6.51 -8.17 -1.60
C ASN A 43 -6.21 -8.65 -0.16
N PHE A 44 -5.17 -9.48 0.01
CA PHE A 44 -4.76 -9.97 1.32
C PHE A 44 -4.08 -8.91 2.19
N ASN A 45 -3.49 -7.88 1.57
CA ASN A 45 -2.87 -6.77 2.28
C ASN A 45 -3.89 -5.84 2.95
N GLY A 46 -3.42 -5.03 3.89
CA GLY A 46 -4.14 -3.86 4.37
C GLY A 46 -4.24 -2.76 3.31
N ILE A 47 -4.72 -1.60 3.69
CA ILE A 47 -4.80 -0.41 2.83
C ILE A 47 -3.37 0.12 2.63
N THR A 48 -2.76 -0.18 1.49
CA THR A 48 -1.35 0.14 1.19
C THR A 48 -1.18 1.07 0.00
N GLY A 49 -2.28 1.41 -0.70
CA GLY A 49 -2.22 2.23 -1.93
C GLY A 49 -1.61 1.52 -3.14
N GLU A 50 -1.12 0.29 -3.00
CA GLU A 50 -0.44 -0.46 -4.09
C GLU A 50 -1.33 -0.84 -5.28
N LEU A 51 -2.66 -0.74 -5.12
CA LEU A 51 -3.65 -1.03 -6.16
C LEU A 51 -4.39 0.23 -6.66
N ASP A 52 -4.09 1.39 -6.09
CA ASP A 52 -4.81 2.63 -6.42
C ASP A 52 -4.57 3.04 -7.87
N GLY A 53 -3.34 2.88 -8.34
CA GLY A 53 -2.99 3.13 -9.75
C GLY A 53 -3.81 2.27 -10.70
N PHE A 54 -3.90 0.96 -10.43
CA PHE A 54 -4.73 0.05 -11.22
C PHE A 54 -6.20 0.43 -11.20
N ALA A 55 -6.79 0.65 -10.02
CA ALA A 55 -8.21 0.99 -9.88
C ALA A 55 -8.55 2.32 -10.57
N ASN A 56 -7.71 3.34 -10.39
CA ASN A 56 -7.86 4.64 -11.04
C ASN A 56 -7.72 4.56 -12.56
N ASN A 57 -6.79 3.76 -13.06
CA ASN A 57 -6.62 3.52 -14.49
C ASN A 57 -7.83 2.82 -15.10
N VAL A 58 -8.41 1.82 -14.42
CA VAL A 58 -9.67 1.17 -14.87
C VAL A 58 -10.79 2.20 -14.99
N TRP A 59 -10.99 3.02 -13.97
CA TRP A 59 -12.00 4.08 -13.98
C TRP A 59 -11.79 5.06 -15.13
N ARG A 60 -10.58 5.57 -15.29
CA ARG A 60 -10.20 6.53 -16.33
C ARG A 60 -10.36 5.95 -17.74
N LEU A 61 -9.81 4.75 -18.00
CA LEU A 61 -9.85 4.09 -19.31
C LEU A 61 -11.25 3.68 -19.71
N SER A 62 -12.10 3.31 -18.75
CA SER A 62 -13.51 3.00 -18.98
C SER A 62 -14.42 4.23 -19.06
N ARG A 63 -13.90 5.44 -18.87
CA ARG A 63 -14.68 6.68 -18.76
C ARG A 63 -15.79 6.58 -17.70
N GLY A 64 -15.46 5.96 -16.55
CA GLY A 64 -16.40 5.75 -15.46
C GLY A 64 -17.36 4.57 -15.62
N ALA A 65 -17.26 3.79 -16.69
CA ALA A 65 -18.15 2.65 -16.92
C ALA A 65 -17.77 1.39 -16.10
N MET A 66 -16.55 1.31 -15.57
CA MET A 66 -16.07 0.22 -14.73
C MET A 66 -15.42 0.76 -13.47
N ARG A 67 -15.66 0.10 -12.33
CA ARG A 67 -15.07 0.42 -11.04
C ARG A 67 -14.54 -0.85 -10.39
N ILE A 68 -13.38 -0.76 -9.76
CA ILE A 68 -12.81 -1.82 -8.92
C ILE A 68 -13.21 -1.54 -7.46
N ASP A 69 -13.81 -2.52 -6.81
CA ASP A 69 -14.14 -2.51 -5.39
C ASP A 69 -13.14 -3.39 -4.65
N ILE A 70 -12.12 -2.78 -4.07
CA ILE A 70 -11.02 -3.49 -3.42
C ILE A 70 -11.45 -3.91 -2.02
N LYS A 71 -11.42 -5.22 -1.75
CA LYS A 71 -11.68 -5.81 -0.44
C LYS A 71 -10.35 -6.13 0.21
N TYR A 72 -9.90 -5.23 1.09
CA TYR A 72 -8.66 -5.36 1.83
C TYR A 72 -8.74 -6.43 2.93
N ARG A 73 -7.58 -6.87 3.39
CA ARG A 73 -7.42 -7.86 4.47
C ARG A 73 -8.14 -9.19 4.22
N TRP A 74 -8.25 -9.59 2.95
CA TRP A 74 -8.83 -10.86 2.60
C TRP A 74 -7.98 -12.00 3.17
N ARG A 75 -8.52 -12.80 4.10
CA ARG A 75 -7.81 -13.85 4.85
C ARG A 75 -6.62 -13.34 5.68
N TYR A 76 -6.63 -12.08 6.10
CA TYR A 76 -5.53 -11.44 6.81
C TYR A 76 -5.11 -12.21 8.07
N GLY A 77 -3.77 -12.37 8.25
CA GLY A 77 -3.19 -13.06 9.41
C GLY A 77 -3.18 -14.59 9.33
N GLN A 78 -3.77 -15.19 8.29
CA GLN A 78 -3.66 -16.62 8.06
C GLN A 78 -2.34 -16.94 7.34
N VAL A 79 -1.69 -18.05 7.71
CA VAL A 79 -0.42 -18.48 7.09
C VAL A 79 -0.57 -18.75 5.59
N ASN A 80 -1.75 -19.19 5.17
CA ASN A 80 -2.13 -19.46 3.78
C ASN A 80 -3.01 -18.37 3.18
N ASP A 81 -2.88 -17.12 3.61
CA ASP A 81 -3.71 -16.00 3.18
C ASP A 81 -3.73 -15.83 1.64
N GLU A 82 -2.58 -15.86 0.99
CA GLU A 82 -2.48 -15.71 -0.47
C GLU A 82 -2.96 -16.95 -1.23
N THR A 83 -2.56 -18.16 -0.83
CA THR A 83 -3.01 -19.39 -1.49
C THR A 83 -4.49 -19.64 -1.28
N GLY A 84 -5.01 -19.31 -0.10
CA GLY A 84 -6.44 -19.36 0.19
C GLY A 84 -7.24 -18.32 -0.62
N LEU A 85 -6.68 -17.10 -0.83
CA LEU A 85 -7.28 -16.09 -1.69
C LEU A 85 -7.38 -16.58 -3.14
N ILE A 86 -6.34 -17.24 -3.67
CA ILE A 86 -6.40 -17.87 -5.00
C ILE A 86 -7.58 -18.85 -5.08
N GLY A 87 -7.74 -19.70 -4.06
CA GLY A 87 -8.86 -20.63 -3.96
C GLY A 87 -10.23 -19.95 -3.91
N ASP A 88 -10.35 -18.84 -3.19
CA ASP A 88 -11.60 -18.07 -3.08
C ASP A 88 -11.98 -17.40 -4.39
N VAL A 89 -11.02 -16.81 -5.11
CA VAL A 89 -11.28 -16.24 -6.45
C VAL A 89 -11.64 -17.35 -7.44
N LYS A 90 -10.93 -18.48 -7.41
CA LYS A 90 -11.28 -19.67 -8.23
C LYS A 90 -12.71 -20.13 -7.96
N ALA A 91 -13.15 -20.10 -6.72
CA ALA A 91 -14.52 -20.45 -6.32
C ALA A 91 -15.57 -19.38 -6.64
N GLY A 92 -15.16 -18.21 -7.15
CA GLY A 92 -16.06 -17.10 -7.52
C GLY A 92 -16.52 -16.25 -6.34
N LYS A 93 -15.81 -16.27 -5.20
CA LYS A 93 -16.13 -15.40 -4.06
C LYS A 93 -15.72 -13.94 -4.28
N ALA A 94 -14.82 -13.71 -5.25
CA ALA A 94 -14.46 -12.40 -5.79
C ALA A 94 -14.20 -12.55 -7.29
N ASP A 95 -14.42 -11.46 -8.05
CA ASP A 95 -14.23 -11.44 -9.50
C ASP A 95 -12.74 -11.45 -9.86
N LEU A 96 -11.96 -10.69 -9.09
CA LEU A 96 -10.54 -10.48 -9.26
C LEU A 96 -9.81 -10.82 -7.96
N GLY A 97 -8.51 -11.10 -8.09
CA GLY A 97 -7.62 -11.29 -6.96
C GLY A 97 -6.23 -10.76 -7.26
N VAL A 98 -5.49 -10.48 -6.19
CA VAL A 98 -4.10 -10.09 -6.26
C VAL A 98 -3.30 -10.81 -5.18
N VAL A 99 -2.19 -11.46 -5.60
CA VAL A 99 -1.25 -12.12 -4.69
C VAL A 99 0.18 -11.95 -5.19
N GLY A 100 1.17 -12.15 -4.32
CA GLY A 100 2.57 -12.18 -4.71
C GLY A 100 2.87 -13.32 -5.70
N SER A 101 3.74 -13.05 -6.67
CA SER A 101 4.12 -14.04 -7.71
C SER A 101 4.64 -15.36 -7.13
N ARG A 102 5.27 -15.31 -5.95
CA ARG A 102 5.81 -16.51 -5.27
C ARG A 102 4.73 -17.49 -4.78
N ALA A 103 3.54 -16.98 -4.41
CA ALA A 103 2.48 -17.82 -3.85
C ALA A 103 1.99 -18.91 -4.83
N TRP A 104 2.17 -18.68 -6.12
CA TRP A 104 1.70 -19.56 -7.18
C TRP A 104 2.40 -20.91 -7.24
N ASP A 105 3.67 -20.99 -6.82
CA ASP A 105 4.39 -22.25 -6.79
C ASP A 105 3.80 -23.25 -5.78
N SER A 106 3.17 -22.71 -4.72
CA SER A 106 2.52 -23.52 -3.67
C SER A 106 1.16 -24.08 -4.10
N VAL A 107 0.56 -23.56 -5.17
CA VAL A 107 -0.68 -24.06 -5.78
C VAL A 107 -0.46 -24.77 -7.12
N GLY A 108 0.81 -25.11 -7.42
CA GLY A 108 1.17 -25.92 -8.59
C GLY A 108 1.34 -25.14 -9.89
N VAL A 109 1.47 -23.80 -9.83
CA VAL A 109 1.79 -22.95 -11.01
C VAL A 109 3.26 -22.56 -10.96
N ASP A 110 4.06 -23.17 -11.79
CA ASP A 110 5.53 -23.01 -11.82
C ASP A 110 5.98 -21.81 -12.67
N ASN A 111 5.09 -21.25 -13.48
CA ASN A 111 5.40 -20.21 -14.45
C ASN A 111 6.06 -18.95 -13.88
N PHE A 112 5.81 -18.64 -12.60
CA PHE A 112 6.36 -17.44 -11.94
C PHE A 112 7.64 -17.71 -11.15
N ARG A 113 8.13 -18.96 -11.05
CA ARG A 113 9.28 -19.33 -10.21
C ARG A 113 10.55 -18.55 -10.54
N ALA A 114 10.78 -18.24 -11.80
CA ALA A 114 11.93 -17.44 -12.20
C ALA A 114 11.97 -16.05 -11.54
N LEU A 115 10.80 -15.45 -11.23
CA LEU A 115 10.72 -14.16 -10.53
C LEU A 115 11.15 -14.25 -9.06
N GLY A 116 11.04 -15.44 -8.47
CA GLY A 116 11.47 -15.73 -7.10
C GLY A 116 12.87 -16.36 -7.00
N ALA A 117 13.58 -16.54 -8.13
CA ALA A 117 14.93 -17.10 -8.11
C ALA A 117 15.87 -16.21 -7.25
N PRO A 118 16.59 -16.80 -6.26
CA PRO A 118 17.29 -16.00 -5.27
C PRO A 118 18.40 -15.14 -5.88
N LEU A 119 18.44 -13.85 -5.49
CA LEU A 119 19.45 -12.87 -5.91
C LEU A 119 19.49 -12.62 -7.44
N LEU A 120 18.43 -13.01 -8.18
CA LEU A 120 18.35 -12.82 -9.63
C LEU A 120 17.89 -11.40 -9.98
N ILE A 121 16.72 -10.99 -9.48
CA ILE A 121 16.17 -9.65 -9.68
C ILE A 121 16.52 -8.84 -8.43
N ASP A 122 17.58 -8.06 -8.52
CA ASP A 122 18.20 -7.38 -7.39
C ASP A 122 18.07 -5.85 -7.42
N SER A 123 17.25 -5.32 -8.34
CA SER A 123 17.00 -3.88 -8.46
C SER A 123 15.60 -3.58 -8.98
N TYR A 124 15.09 -2.40 -8.68
CA TYR A 124 13.81 -1.93 -9.22
C TYR A 124 13.86 -1.73 -10.74
N ALA A 125 14.99 -1.24 -11.26
CA ALA A 125 15.17 -1.07 -12.69
C ALA A 125 15.12 -2.42 -13.44
N LEU A 126 15.73 -3.48 -12.89
CA LEU A 126 15.64 -4.82 -13.46
C LEU A 126 14.22 -5.37 -13.34
N GLN A 127 13.57 -5.21 -12.19
CA GLN A 127 12.17 -5.63 -12.02
C GLN A 127 11.27 -4.96 -13.08
N GLU A 128 11.38 -3.64 -13.27
CA GLU A 128 10.61 -2.91 -14.28
C GLU A 128 10.84 -3.48 -15.69
N ARG A 129 12.10 -3.72 -16.06
CA ARG A 129 12.44 -4.25 -17.38
C ARG A 129 11.86 -5.65 -17.58
N VAL A 130 11.91 -6.50 -16.55
CA VAL A 130 11.30 -7.85 -16.57
C VAL A 130 9.79 -7.76 -16.72
N LEU A 131 9.12 -6.92 -15.93
CA LEU A 131 7.66 -6.78 -15.96
C LEU A 131 7.12 -6.22 -17.28
N ARG A 132 7.94 -5.46 -18.01
CA ARG A 132 7.61 -4.95 -19.35
C ARG A 132 7.97 -5.90 -20.48
N SER A 133 8.58 -7.04 -20.18
CA SER A 133 9.01 -8.00 -21.20
C SER A 133 7.87 -8.93 -21.65
N PRO A 134 7.93 -9.48 -22.87
CA PRO A 134 6.93 -10.43 -23.36
C PRO A 134 6.80 -11.71 -22.54
N MET A 135 7.81 -12.06 -21.72
CA MET A 135 7.75 -13.26 -20.88
C MET A 135 6.59 -13.23 -19.88
N ILE A 136 6.16 -12.03 -19.47
CA ILE A 136 5.05 -11.89 -18.50
C ILE A 136 3.74 -12.43 -19.07
N GLY A 137 3.44 -12.17 -20.35
CA GLY A 137 2.26 -12.74 -21.00
C GLY A 137 2.28 -14.27 -21.01
N GLN A 138 3.46 -14.87 -21.23
CA GLN A 138 3.63 -16.33 -21.18
C GLN A 138 3.46 -16.88 -19.76
N MET A 139 4.00 -16.17 -18.75
CA MET A 139 3.82 -16.54 -17.33
C MET A 139 2.34 -16.52 -16.93
N LEU A 140 1.61 -15.46 -17.31
CA LEU A 140 0.17 -15.31 -17.03
C LEU A 140 -0.67 -16.41 -17.68
N GLY A 141 -0.26 -16.91 -18.85
CA GLY A 141 -0.93 -18.03 -19.52
C GLY A 141 -0.98 -19.31 -18.68
N GLY A 142 -0.05 -19.48 -17.74
CA GLY A 142 -0.02 -20.63 -16.82
C GLY A 142 -1.20 -20.71 -15.84
N LEU A 143 -2.04 -19.66 -15.74
CA LEU A 143 -3.21 -19.63 -14.87
C LEU A 143 -4.44 -20.31 -15.50
N GLY A 144 -4.47 -20.45 -16.83
CA GLY A 144 -5.58 -21.03 -17.57
C GLY A 144 -6.02 -22.42 -17.08
N PRO A 145 -5.11 -23.39 -16.87
CA PRO A 145 -5.44 -24.72 -16.37
C PRO A 145 -6.15 -24.73 -15.00
N LEU A 146 -5.99 -23.67 -14.19
CA LEU A 146 -6.70 -23.52 -12.92
C LEU A 146 -8.11 -22.94 -13.08
N GLY A 147 -8.53 -22.58 -14.30
CA GLY A 147 -9.77 -21.86 -14.54
C GLY A 147 -9.70 -20.38 -14.13
N LEU A 148 -8.50 -19.80 -14.16
CA LEU A 148 -8.23 -18.41 -13.86
C LEU A 148 -7.68 -17.69 -15.09
N ALA A 149 -7.86 -16.38 -15.17
CA ALA A 149 -7.28 -15.54 -16.22
C ALA A 149 -6.26 -14.58 -15.63
N GLY A 150 -5.03 -14.58 -16.16
CA GLY A 150 -4.03 -13.59 -15.79
C GLY A 150 -4.31 -12.24 -16.46
N ILE A 151 -4.23 -11.15 -15.69
CA ILE A 151 -4.49 -9.78 -16.18
C ILE A 151 -3.18 -9.03 -16.36
N GLY A 152 -2.28 -9.09 -15.39
CA GLY A 152 -0.99 -8.41 -15.41
C GLY A 152 -0.18 -8.64 -14.15
N LEU A 153 1.03 -8.11 -14.14
CA LEU A 153 1.87 -8.04 -12.95
C LEU A 153 2.16 -6.59 -12.60
N LEU A 154 1.90 -6.25 -11.34
CA LEU A 154 2.27 -4.94 -10.79
C LEU A 154 3.64 -5.06 -10.12
N PRO A 155 4.48 -3.99 -10.16
CA PRO A 155 5.74 -3.98 -9.45
C PRO A 155 5.52 -4.07 -7.95
N GLY A 156 6.41 -4.73 -7.25
CA GLY A 156 6.37 -4.86 -5.81
C GLY A 156 7.73 -4.59 -5.17
N PRO A 157 7.77 -4.44 -3.85
CA PRO A 157 9.01 -4.14 -3.15
C PRO A 157 10.01 -5.30 -3.21
N LEU A 158 11.29 -4.96 -3.05
CA LEU A 158 12.38 -5.93 -2.92
C LEU A 158 12.43 -6.47 -1.49
N ARG A 159 12.63 -7.77 -1.36
CA ARG A 159 12.67 -8.45 -0.07
C ARG A 159 14.11 -8.69 0.37
N LYS A 160 14.39 -8.31 1.60
CA LYS A 160 15.73 -8.29 2.18
C LYS A 160 15.80 -9.15 3.44
N PRO A 161 16.99 -9.65 3.82
CA PRO A 161 17.18 -10.32 5.10
C PRO A 161 17.11 -9.30 6.26
N LEU A 162 16.22 -9.54 7.21
CA LEU A 162 16.16 -8.84 8.49
C LEU A 162 16.61 -9.79 9.60
N GLY A 163 17.81 -9.60 10.11
CA GLY A 163 18.35 -10.36 11.23
C GLY A 163 17.81 -9.86 12.57
N ILE A 164 17.40 -10.79 13.41
CA ILE A 164 16.90 -10.53 14.77
C ILE A 164 18.00 -10.77 15.78
N THR A 165 18.62 -11.95 15.75
CA THR A 165 19.66 -12.34 16.69
C THR A 165 21.05 -11.93 16.25
N ARG A 166 21.32 -11.91 14.95
CA ARG A 166 22.62 -11.56 14.35
C ARG A 166 22.44 -11.01 12.92
N PRO A 167 23.45 -10.30 12.36
CA PRO A 167 23.47 -9.96 10.93
C PRO A 167 23.38 -11.20 10.04
N LEU A 168 22.84 -11.04 8.83
CA LEU A 168 22.69 -12.11 7.82
C LEU A 168 23.46 -11.73 6.54
N LEU A 169 24.80 -11.74 6.62
CA LEU A 169 25.69 -11.22 5.57
C LEU A 169 26.34 -12.32 4.73
N THR A 170 26.44 -13.54 5.27
CA THR A 170 27.08 -14.71 4.65
C THR A 170 26.24 -15.95 4.90
N PRO A 171 26.42 -17.08 4.16
CA PRO A 171 25.70 -18.32 4.45
C PRO A 171 25.87 -18.82 5.88
N ALA A 172 27.07 -18.64 6.47
CA ALA A 172 27.35 -19.05 7.86
C ALA A 172 26.44 -18.34 8.88
N ASP A 173 25.98 -17.13 8.56
CA ASP A 173 25.08 -16.37 9.44
C ASP A 173 23.66 -16.92 9.45
N TYR A 174 23.27 -17.68 8.43
CA TYR A 174 21.96 -18.35 8.35
C TYR A 174 21.95 -19.72 9.04
N ALA A 175 23.12 -20.36 9.14
CA ALA A 175 23.23 -21.73 9.62
C ALA A 175 22.56 -21.94 10.98
N GLY A 176 21.64 -22.91 11.04
CA GLY A 176 20.90 -23.30 12.23
C GLY A 176 19.80 -22.35 12.67
N LEU A 177 19.56 -21.22 11.95
CA LEU A 177 18.49 -20.29 12.29
C LEU A 177 17.14 -20.73 11.75
N LYS A 178 16.07 -20.44 12.49
CA LYS A 178 14.71 -20.40 11.96
C LYS A 178 14.49 -19.05 11.29
N ILE A 179 14.24 -19.05 9.98
CA ILE A 179 13.99 -17.84 9.21
C ILE A 179 12.52 -17.82 8.79
N GLY A 180 11.82 -16.75 9.19
CA GLY A 180 10.46 -16.52 8.76
C GLY A 180 10.40 -16.15 7.28
N VAL A 181 9.64 -16.90 6.48
CA VAL A 181 9.44 -16.69 5.06
C VAL A 181 7.95 -16.74 4.73
N GLN A 182 7.55 -16.00 3.72
CA GLN A 182 6.21 -16.17 3.17
C GLN A 182 6.16 -17.46 2.34
N GLN A 183 5.00 -18.11 2.32
CA GLN A 183 4.81 -19.42 1.69
C GLN A 183 5.27 -19.42 0.22
N SER A 184 6.30 -20.22 -0.08
CA SER A 184 6.86 -20.49 -1.41
C SER A 184 7.87 -21.60 -1.36
N ARG A 185 7.78 -22.55 -2.28
CA ARG A 185 8.76 -23.65 -2.41
C ARG A 185 10.16 -23.15 -2.75
N VAL A 186 10.25 -22.07 -3.53
CA VAL A 186 11.55 -21.45 -3.89
C VAL A 186 12.17 -20.76 -2.68
N ALA A 187 11.36 -20.08 -1.86
CA ALA A 187 11.85 -19.48 -0.61
C ALA A 187 12.35 -20.53 0.36
N ASP A 188 11.60 -21.65 0.56
CA ASP A 188 12.00 -22.77 1.40
C ASP A 188 13.33 -23.38 0.92
N ALA A 189 13.44 -23.67 -0.37
CA ALA A 189 14.67 -24.22 -0.96
C ALA A 189 15.85 -23.26 -0.77
N THR A 190 15.62 -21.94 -0.89
CA THR A 190 16.66 -20.92 -0.69
C THR A 190 17.16 -20.90 0.74
N MET A 191 16.27 -20.89 1.74
CA MET A 191 16.68 -20.90 3.15
C MET A 191 17.41 -22.18 3.51
N ASN A 192 16.93 -23.33 3.04
CA ASN A 192 17.62 -24.62 3.22
C ASN A 192 19.03 -24.61 2.60
N ALA A 193 19.19 -24.04 1.39
CA ALA A 193 20.50 -23.91 0.74
C ALA A 193 21.47 -22.98 1.49
N LEU A 194 20.92 -22.01 2.24
CA LEU A 194 21.70 -21.15 3.13
C LEU A 194 21.98 -21.78 4.51
N GLY A 195 21.50 -23.00 4.78
CA GLY A 195 21.66 -23.71 6.07
C GLY A 195 20.67 -23.29 7.14
N ALA A 196 19.63 -22.56 6.81
CA ALA A 196 18.55 -22.18 7.72
C ALA A 196 17.33 -23.10 7.60
N THR A 197 16.48 -23.10 8.63
CA THR A 197 15.18 -23.75 8.60
C THR A 197 14.10 -22.71 8.24
N PRO A 198 13.44 -22.82 7.07
CA PRO A 198 12.34 -21.93 6.73
C PRO A 198 11.13 -22.21 7.62
N VAL A 199 10.45 -21.15 8.05
CA VAL A 199 9.19 -21.24 8.79
C VAL A 199 8.20 -20.29 8.13
N TRP A 200 7.07 -20.80 7.69
CA TRP A 200 6.05 -19.99 7.04
C TRP A 200 5.43 -19.00 8.01
N PHE A 201 5.33 -17.77 7.54
CA PHE A 201 4.89 -16.64 8.31
C PHE A 201 4.10 -15.68 7.40
N PRO A 202 2.91 -15.20 7.80
CA PRO A 202 2.02 -14.44 6.92
C PRO A 202 2.50 -13.01 6.61
N GLY A 203 3.68 -12.61 7.10
CA GLY A 203 4.21 -11.26 6.92
C GLY A 203 3.55 -10.19 7.81
N ALA A 204 2.64 -10.61 8.69
CA ALA A 204 2.02 -9.80 9.72
C ALA A 204 2.04 -10.56 11.06
N GLY A 205 2.07 -9.82 12.18
CA GLY A 205 2.20 -10.42 13.51
C GLY A 205 3.64 -10.43 14.05
N PRO A 206 3.86 -10.95 15.26
CA PRO A 206 5.16 -10.90 15.93
C PRO A 206 6.22 -11.73 15.19
N ILE A 207 7.43 -11.19 15.11
CA ILE A 207 8.61 -11.87 14.55
C ILE A 207 9.54 -12.43 15.63
N THR A 208 9.13 -12.36 16.90
CA THR A 208 9.85 -12.99 18.02
C THR A 208 9.82 -14.50 17.88
N GLY A 209 10.93 -15.18 18.15
CA GLY A 209 11.07 -16.62 17.96
C GLY A 209 11.74 -17.03 16.65
N PHE A 210 11.96 -16.09 15.72
CA PHE A 210 12.82 -16.29 14.56
C PHE A 210 14.23 -15.79 14.84
N GLY A 211 15.24 -16.36 14.16
CA GLY A 211 16.59 -15.81 14.10
C GLY A 211 16.68 -14.64 13.11
N GLY A 212 15.76 -14.60 12.15
CA GLY A 212 15.56 -13.56 11.15
C GLY A 212 14.30 -13.79 10.33
N VAL A 213 13.95 -12.83 9.50
CA VAL A 213 12.82 -12.92 8.55
C VAL A 213 13.24 -12.31 7.21
N GLU A 214 12.67 -12.81 6.10
CA GLU A 214 12.78 -12.10 4.83
C GLU A 214 11.64 -11.08 4.74
N GLN A 215 11.98 -9.80 4.54
CA GLN A 215 10.97 -8.75 4.60
C GLN A 215 11.30 -7.54 3.72
N GLN A 216 10.29 -6.83 3.30
CA GLN A 216 10.40 -5.55 2.61
C GLN A 216 10.49 -4.38 3.61
N ILE A 217 11.19 -3.32 3.23
CA ILE A 217 11.42 -2.17 4.12
C ILE A 217 10.11 -1.53 4.57
N SER A 218 9.11 -1.43 3.68
CA SER A 218 7.80 -0.88 4.03
C SER A 218 7.07 -1.68 5.12
N SER A 219 7.15 -3.01 5.08
CA SER A 219 6.59 -3.82 6.16
C SER A 219 7.41 -3.76 7.45
N ILE A 220 8.75 -3.60 7.35
CA ILE A 220 9.59 -3.39 8.54
C ILE A 220 9.19 -2.09 9.23
N ALA A 221 8.98 -1.01 8.47
CA ALA A 221 8.57 0.27 9.01
C ALA A 221 7.12 0.24 9.52
N GLY A 222 6.18 -0.25 8.70
CA GLY A 222 4.74 -0.26 8.99
C GLY A 222 4.34 -1.19 10.13
N ASN A 223 4.93 -2.39 10.22
CA ASN A 223 4.67 -3.33 11.32
C ASN A 223 5.62 -3.14 12.51
N GLN A 224 6.45 -2.09 12.50
CA GLN A 224 7.44 -1.79 13.55
C GLN A 224 8.37 -2.97 13.85
N TYR A 225 8.74 -3.74 12.83
CA TYR A 225 9.64 -4.90 13.02
C TYR A 225 11.06 -4.48 13.45
N ASP A 226 11.42 -3.20 13.31
CA ASP A 226 12.63 -2.59 13.88
C ASP A 226 12.68 -2.63 15.42
N ARG A 227 11.58 -2.96 16.11
CA ARG A 227 11.59 -3.21 17.55
C ARG A 227 12.28 -4.54 17.91
N ALA A 228 12.06 -5.59 17.12
CA ALA A 228 12.65 -6.91 17.31
C ALA A 228 13.85 -7.15 16.38
N GLY A 229 13.71 -6.81 15.09
CA GLY A 229 14.78 -6.89 14.10
C GLY A 229 15.85 -5.83 14.37
N LYS A 230 17.13 -6.24 14.31
CA LYS A 230 18.26 -5.37 14.62
C LYS A 230 19.15 -5.05 13.43
N TYR A 231 19.17 -5.92 12.43
CA TYR A 231 20.14 -5.88 11.35
C TYR A 231 19.45 -6.08 10.00
N LEU A 232 19.42 -5.06 9.15
CA LEU A 232 18.96 -5.19 7.78
C LEU A 232 20.17 -5.35 6.86
N THR A 233 20.22 -6.45 6.08
CA THR A 233 21.25 -6.58 5.03
C THR A 233 20.81 -5.81 3.81
N ALA A 234 21.27 -4.56 3.70
CA ALA A 234 20.70 -3.56 2.82
C ALA A 234 20.99 -3.82 1.33
N ASN A 235 22.18 -4.34 1.00
CA ASN A 235 22.60 -4.63 -0.37
C ASN A 235 22.26 -6.06 -0.85
N VAL A 236 21.49 -6.83 -0.07
CA VAL A 236 20.99 -8.15 -0.46
C VAL A 236 19.51 -8.07 -0.74
N ASN A 237 19.12 -8.24 -2.00
CA ASN A 237 17.75 -8.43 -2.42
C ASN A 237 17.55 -9.92 -2.73
N LEU A 238 16.85 -10.64 -1.87
CA LEU A 238 16.60 -12.06 -2.05
C LEU A 238 15.76 -12.31 -3.30
N TRP A 239 14.66 -11.56 -3.42
CA TRP A 239 13.74 -11.53 -4.58
C TRP A 239 12.84 -10.30 -4.52
N PRO A 240 12.23 -9.89 -5.64
CA PRO A 240 11.12 -8.94 -5.64
C PRO A 240 9.82 -9.63 -5.21
N ARG A 241 8.82 -8.83 -4.88
CA ARG A 241 7.45 -9.28 -4.63
C ARG A 241 6.47 -8.66 -5.63
N PRO A 242 6.60 -8.93 -6.95
CA PRO A 242 5.61 -8.44 -7.89
C PRO A 242 4.27 -9.11 -7.61
N LEU A 243 3.19 -8.37 -7.84
CA LEU A 243 1.83 -8.79 -7.57
C LEU A 243 1.19 -9.29 -8.87
N VAL A 244 0.73 -10.54 -8.86
CA VAL A 244 -0.05 -11.10 -9.98
C VAL A 244 -1.50 -10.72 -9.79
N LEU A 245 -2.02 -9.93 -10.72
CA LEU A 245 -3.41 -9.58 -10.84
C LEU A 245 -4.11 -10.60 -11.74
N PHE A 246 -5.19 -11.21 -11.25
CA PHE A 246 -5.88 -12.29 -11.95
C PHE A 246 -7.38 -12.24 -11.73
N ALA A 247 -8.14 -12.94 -12.56
CA ALA A 247 -9.59 -13.01 -12.50
C ALA A 247 -10.08 -14.45 -12.36
N ASN A 248 -11.25 -14.60 -11.77
CA ASN A 248 -12.08 -15.80 -11.91
C ASN A 248 -12.39 -16.03 -13.40
N GLY A 249 -12.22 -17.25 -13.90
CA GLY A 249 -12.38 -17.53 -15.34
C GLY A 249 -13.80 -17.27 -15.85
N LYS A 250 -14.83 -17.52 -15.05
CA LYS A 250 -16.23 -17.21 -15.43
C LYS A 250 -16.49 -15.71 -15.46
N ALA A 251 -16.03 -14.99 -14.42
CA ALA A 251 -16.13 -13.53 -14.38
C ALA A 251 -15.38 -12.90 -15.57
N TRP A 252 -14.17 -13.38 -15.87
CA TRP A 252 -13.43 -12.96 -17.06
C TRP A 252 -14.13 -13.24 -18.38
N ALA A 253 -14.73 -14.44 -18.53
CA ALA A 253 -15.47 -14.82 -19.72
C ALA A 253 -16.72 -13.95 -19.95
N ALA A 254 -17.36 -13.48 -18.89
CA ALA A 254 -18.53 -12.60 -18.96
C ALA A 254 -18.18 -11.17 -19.42
N LEU A 255 -16.91 -10.74 -19.34
CA LEU A 255 -16.47 -9.43 -19.82
C LEU A 255 -16.42 -9.37 -21.35
N THR A 256 -16.78 -8.23 -21.92
CA THR A 256 -16.58 -7.96 -23.33
C THR A 256 -15.08 -7.86 -23.67
N PRO A 257 -14.67 -8.05 -24.93
CA PRO A 257 -13.26 -7.85 -25.34
C PRO A 257 -12.73 -6.44 -24.99
N ALA A 258 -13.58 -5.42 -25.06
CA ALA A 258 -13.20 -4.04 -24.69
C ALA A 258 -12.91 -3.92 -23.19
N GLN A 259 -13.76 -4.49 -22.33
CA GLN A 259 -13.57 -4.49 -20.89
C GLN A 259 -12.31 -5.25 -20.46
N ARG A 260 -12.05 -6.41 -21.08
CA ARG A 260 -10.81 -7.16 -20.84
C ARG A 260 -9.57 -6.36 -21.24
N ARG A 261 -9.60 -5.67 -22.38
CA ARG A 261 -8.51 -4.76 -22.80
C ARG A 261 -8.29 -3.64 -21.78
N ILE A 262 -9.36 -3.02 -21.26
CA ILE A 262 -9.24 -1.98 -20.22
C ILE A 262 -8.51 -2.51 -18.99
N LEU A 263 -8.90 -3.68 -18.48
CA LEU A 263 -8.26 -4.29 -17.30
C LEU A 263 -6.78 -4.60 -17.56
N THR A 264 -6.47 -5.23 -18.71
CA THR A 264 -5.09 -5.55 -19.08
C THR A 264 -4.25 -4.28 -19.28
N GLN A 265 -4.80 -3.27 -19.96
CA GLN A 265 -4.12 -2.00 -20.18
C GLN A 265 -3.92 -1.22 -18.86
N ALA A 266 -4.88 -1.27 -17.95
CA ALA A 266 -4.76 -0.66 -16.64
C ALA A 266 -3.65 -1.30 -15.79
N ALA A 267 -3.46 -2.62 -15.91
CA ALA A 267 -2.44 -3.36 -15.17
C ALA A 267 -1.03 -3.27 -15.78
N THR A 268 -0.93 -3.04 -17.11
CA THR A 268 0.37 -3.08 -17.82
C THR A 268 0.84 -1.71 -18.30
N GLY A 269 -0.07 -0.74 -18.37
CA GLY A 269 0.18 0.53 -19.06
C GLY A 269 1.13 1.48 -18.33
N ASP A 270 1.37 1.29 -17.06
CA ASP A 270 2.16 2.25 -16.26
C ASP A 270 3.13 1.59 -15.26
N VAL A 271 3.70 0.44 -15.65
CA VAL A 271 4.68 -0.28 -14.80
C VAL A 271 5.84 0.63 -14.36
N ALA A 272 6.27 1.57 -15.21
CA ALA A 272 7.35 2.48 -14.87
C ALA A 272 6.96 3.48 -13.77
N ALA A 273 5.77 4.08 -13.85
CA ALA A 273 5.28 4.99 -12.81
C ALA A 273 5.04 4.26 -11.49
N GLU A 274 4.44 3.07 -11.54
CA GLU A 274 4.23 2.23 -10.34
C GLU A 274 5.57 1.79 -9.72
N THR A 275 6.58 1.43 -10.54
CA THR A 275 7.93 1.14 -10.04
C THR A 275 8.55 2.34 -9.34
N LYS A 276 8.35 3.55 -9.89
CA LYS A 276 8.81 4.80 -9.25
C LYS A 276 8.13 5.03 -7.91
N VAL A 277 6.84 4.74 -7.78
CA VAL A 277 6.08 4.82 -6.51
C VAL A 277 6.66 3.84 -5.49
N VAL A 278 6.77 2.55 -5.84
CA VAL A 278 7.30 1.51 -4.93
C VAL A 278 8.71 1.85 -4.45
N ARG A 279 9.58 2.31 -5.37
CA ARG A 279 10.94 2.75 -5.04
C ARG A 279 10.94 4.02 -4.16
N GLY A 280 9.99 4.93 -4.40
CA GLY A 280 9.78 6.13 -3.59
C GLY A 280 9.41 5.77 -2.16
N ASN A 281 8.47 4.85 -1.98
CA ASN A 281 8.05 4.35 -0.69
C ASN A 281 9.21 3.68 0.06
N GLU A 282 10.04 2.85 -0.59
CA GLU A 282 11.22 2.26 0.06
C GLU A 282 12.18 3.33 0.61
N ARG A 283 12.42 4.42 -0.14
CA ARG A 283 13.27 5.54 0.33
C ARG A 283 12.67 6.25 1.54
N THR A 284 11.37 6.51 1.49
CA THR A 284 10.63 7.14 2.59
C THR A 284 10.68 6.28 3.84
N ASP A 285 10.37 5.01 3.72
CA ASP A 285 10.39 4.04 4.83
C ASP A 285 11.81 3.83 5.40
N THR A 286 12.83 3.84 4.53
CA THR A 286 14.24 3.83 4.97
C THR A 286 14.54 5.04 5.85
N ALA A 287 14.14 6.24 5.44
CA ALA A 287 14.33 7.44 6.23
C ALA A 287 13.61 7.37 7.59
N VAL A 288 12.40 6.78 7.65
CA VAL A 288 11.68 6.52 8.90
C VAL A 288 12.50 5.62 9.82
N LEU A 289 12.95 4.47 9.32
CA LEU A 289 13.72 3.51 10.10
C LEU A 289 15.05 4.11 10.61
N CYS A 290 15.70 4.94 9.78
CA CYS A 290 16.89 5.66 10.15
C CYS A 290 16.64 6.65 11.31
N ARG A 291 15.54 7.41 11.26
CA ARG A 291 15.16 8.32 12.36
C ARG A 291 14.84 7.57 13.65
N ARG A 292 14.17 6.41 13.56
CA ARG A 292 13.92 5.56 14.74
C ARG A 292 15.20 5.02 15.38
N GLY A 293 16.30 4.91 14.61
CA GLY A 293 17.61 4.53 15.11
C GLY A 293 17.72 3.12 15.72
N ARG A 294 16.71 2.27 15.53
CA ARG A 294 16.66 0.93 16.13
C ARG A 294 17.26 -0.13 15.23
N LEU A 295 17.31 0.12 13.92
CA LEU A 295 17.73 -0.81 12.88
C LEU A 295 19.10 -0.40 12.33
N ARG A 296 20.03 -1.36 12.27
CA ARG A 296 21.32 -1.18 11.63
C ARG A 296 21.26 -1.65 10.18
N PHE A 297 21.50 -0.74 9.25
CA PHE A 297 21.67 -1.06 7.84
C PHE A 297 23.11 -1.51 7.64
N LEU A 298 23.30 -2.72 7.14
CA LEU A 298 24.60 -3.36 6.94
C LEU A 298 24.70 -3.87 5.51
N ASP A 299 25.89 -3.80 4.93
CA ASP A 299 26.18 -4.36 3.63
C ASP A 299 26.98 -5.66 3.75
N ALA A 300 26.55 -6.69 3.04
CA ALA A 300 27.38 -7.85 2.81
C ALA A 300 28.57 -7.45 1.94
N SER A 301 29.78 -7.88 2.32
CA SER A 301 30.98 -7.64 1.55
C SER A 301 30.89 -8.29 0.15
N PRO A 302 31.73 -7.89 -0.83
CA PRO A 302 31.78 -8.59 -2.11
C PRO A 302 32.02 -10.10 -1.99
N ALA A 303 32.86 -10.52 -1.04
CA ALA A 303 33.09 -11.94 -0.74
C ALA A 303 31.85 -12.60 -0.13
N GLY A 304 31.12 -11.92 0.77
CA GLY A 304 29.85 -12.38 1.34
C GLY A 304 28.77 -12.55 0.28
N LEU A 305 28.59 -11.56 -0.61
CA LEU A 305 27.67 -11.66 -1.73
C LEU A 305 28.01 -12.82 -2.68
N ALA A 306 29.29 -13.02 -2.98
CA ALA A 306 29.75 -14.15 -3.78
C ALA A 306 29.48 -15.49 -3.08
N ALA A 307 29.67 -15.57 -1.76
CA ALA A 307 29.35 -16.75 -0.97
C ALA A 307 27.85 -17.05 -0.95
N LEU A 308 26.99 -16.04 -0.75
CA LEU A 308 25.53 -16.20 -0.82
C LEU A 308 25.10 -16.71 -2.21
N ARG A 309 25.64 -16.13 -3.29
CA ARG A 309 25.35 -16.58 -4.66
C ARG A 309 25.77 -18.03 -4.92
N ARG A 310 26.94 -18.45 -4.40
CA ARG A 310 27.36 -19.87 -4.49
C ARG A 310 26.45 -20.81 -3.71
N ALA A 311 26.10 -20.43 -2.49
CA ALA A 311 25.26 -21.25 -1.62
C ALA A 311 23.87 -21.54 -2.23
N VAL A 312 23.30 -20.62 -3.00
CA VAL A 312 21.97 -20.81 -3.62
C VAL A 312 22.01 -21.49 -5.00
N GLN A 313 23.18 -21.90 -5.51
CA GLN A 313 23.29 -22.62 -6.79
C GLN A 313 22.44 -23.90 -6.87
N PRO A 314 22.29 -24.70 -5.81
CA PRO A 314 21.39 -25.88 -5.84
C PRO A 314 19.94 -25.49 -6.15
N VAL A 315 19.48 -24.30 -5.75
CA VAL A 315 18.12 -23.81 -6.05
C VAL A 315 18.00 -23.54 -7.55
N TYR A 316 19.02 -22.91 -8.18
CA TYR A 316 19.04 -22.72 -9.63
C TYR A 316 19.03 -24.05 -10.37
N ALA A 317 19.85 -25.03 -9.94
CA ALA A 317 19.86 -26.35 -10.54
C ALA A 317 18.49 -27.04 -10.46
N GLN A 318 17.73 -26.81 -9.38
CA GLN A 318 16.36 -27.31 -9.26
C GLN A 318 15.38 -26.58 -10.18
N LEU A 319 15.42 -25.25 -10.20
CA LEU A 319 14.56 -24.39 -11.03
C LEU A 319 14.75 -24.66 -12.52
N GLU A 320 16.00 -24.86 -12.94
CA GLU A 320 16.37 -25.07 -14.33
C GLU A 320 16.07 -26.49 -14.85
N ARG A 321 15.57 -27.39 -14.03
CA ARG A 321 15.00 -28.67 -14.50
C ARG A 321 13.79 -28.45 -15.39
N ASP A 322 12.98 -27.41 -15.09
CA ASP A 322 11.92 -26.97 -15.97
C ASP A 322 12.49 -26.12 -17.13
N PRO A 323 12.33 -26.54 -18.40
CA PRO A 323 12.89 -25.83 -19.54
C PRO A 323 12.37 -24.40 -19.70
N GLN A 324 11.12 -24.13 -19.28
CA GLN A 324 10.53 -22.80 -19.38
C GLN A 324 11.08 -21.87 -18.31
N THR A 325 11.15 -22.30 -17.06
CA THR A 325 11.77 -21.55 -15.96
C THR A 325 13.24 -21.25 -16.27
N ARG A 326 14.00 -22.22 -16.80
CA ARG A 326 15.38 -22.02 -17.27
C ARG A 326 15.47 -20.92 -18.32
N ARG A 327 14.56 -20.90 -19.29
CA ARG A 327 14.51 -19.86 -20.32
C ARG A 327 14.28 -18.48 -19.71
N TYR A 328 13.34 -18.36 -18.79
CA TYR A 328 13.06 -17.10 -18.11
C TYR A 328 14.26 -16.63 -17.28
N ILE A 329 14.91 -17.52 -16.53
CA ILE A 329 16.12 -17.17 -15.76
C ILE A 329 17.20 -16.60 -16.69
N ARG A 330 17.47 -17.25 -17.81
CA ARG A 330 18.47 -16.77 -18.81
C ARG A 330 18.10 -15.41 -19.41
N GLN A 331 16.82 -15.19 -19.72
CA GLN A 331 16.34 -13.90 -20.21
C GLN A 331 16.51 -12.80 -19.16
N ILE A 332 16.19 -13.08 -17.89
CA ILE A 332 16.39 -12.13 -16.80
C ILE A 332 17.88 -11.83 -16.59
N GLN A 333 18.73 -12.85 -16.62
CA GLN A 333 20.20 -12.68 -16.55
C GLN A 333 20.73 -11.78 -17.68
N ALA A 334 20.24 -11.96 -18.90
CA ALA A 334 20.61 -11.11 -20.03
C ALA A 334 20.18 -9.66 -19.83
N LEU A 335 18.94 -9.44 -19.35
CA LEU A 335 18.46 -8.09 -19.04
C LEU A 335 19.31 -7.44 -17.92
N ARG A 336 19.69 -8.21 -16.91
CA ARG A 336 20.52 -7.72 -15.78
C ARG A 336 21.86 -7.16 -16.24
N GLN A 337 22.48 -7.74 -17.26
CA GLN A 337 23.78 -7.27 -17.79
C GLN A 337 23.69 -5.84 -18.37
N THR A 338 22.51 -5.38 -18.73
CA THR A 338 22.27 -4.04 -19.32
C THR A 338 21.83 -3.00 -18.29
N ILE A 339 21.65 -3.40 -17.01
CA ILE A 339 21.12 -2.54 -15.96
C ILE A 339 22.24 -2.18 -14.98
N PRO A 340 22.49 -0.89 -14.73
CA PRO A 340 23.44 -0.46 -13.70
C PRO A 340 23.03 -0.95 -12.31
N ALA A 341 24.02 -1.23 -11.46
CA ALA A 341 23.77 -1.54 -10.06
C ALA A 341 23.11 -0.34 -9.36
N GLU A 342 22.11 -0.62 -8.52
CA GLU A 342 21.48 0.40 -7.68
C GLU A 342 22.17 0.48 -6.32
N ALA A 343 22.25 1.69 -5.78
CA ALA A 343 22.74 1.89 -4.42
C ALA A 343 21.81 1.20 -3.40
N ALA A 344 22.40 0.55 -2.42
CA ALA A 344 21.66 -0.03 -1.31
C ALA A 344 20.97 1.07 -0.48
N PRO A 345 19.78 0.81 0.07
CA PRO A 345 19.15 1.73 1.01
C PRO A 345 19.99 1.83 2.29
N GLY A 346 20.08 3.02 2.85
CA GLY A 346 20.86 3.25 4.05
C GLY A 346 20.57 4.61 4.65
N CYS A 347 21.04 4.80 5.88
CA CYS A 347 20.89 6.06 6.57
C CYS A 347 21.90 7.08 6.01
N ALA A 348 21.37 8.17 5.45
CA ALA A 348 22.22 9.33 5.18
C ALA A 348 22.87 9.81 6.50
N PRO A 349 24.10 10.34 6.48
CA PRO A 349 24.64 11.03 7.65
C PRO A 349 23.61 12.03 8.15
N ALA A 350 23.35 12.03 9.47
CA ALA A 350 22.35 12.90 10.06
C ALA A 350 22.68 14.37 9.76
N THR A 351 22.12 14.90 8.70
CA THR A 351 22.05 16.34 8.50
C THR A 351 21.02 16.85 9.49
N ARG A 352 21.48 17.54 10.53
CA ARG A 352 20.59 18.25 11.45
C ARG A 352 19.70 19.16 10.61
N PRO A 353 18.36 19.09 10.73
CA PRO A 353 17.50 20.05 10.05
C PRO A 353 17.85 21.46 10.53
N THR A 354 18.51 22.24 9.70
CA THR A 354 18.70 23.68 9.93
C THR A 354 17.45 24.38 9.42
N GLY A 355 16.38 24.34 10.19
CA GLY A 355 15.16 25.09 9.92
C GLY A 355 14.81 25.97 11.10
N THR A 356 14.76 27.27 10.90
CA THR A 356 14.20 28.23 11.85
C THR A 356 12.70 28.04 11.92
N ALA A 357 12.26 27.16 12.82
CA ALA A 357 10.85 26.81 13.00
C ALA A 357 10.08 27.79 13.90
N GLY A 358 10.74 28.81 14.47
CA GLY A 358 10.18 29.67 15.51
C GLY A 358 8.86 30.37 15.24
N THR A 359 8.48 30.59 13.97
CA THR A 359 7.24 31.31 13.63
C THR A 359 5.98 30.49 13.92
N LEU A 360 6.04 29.17 13.76
CA LEU A 360 4.91 28.25 13.96
C LEU A 360 4.93 27.55 15.31
N ASP A 361 5.98 27.70 16.11
CA ASP A 361 6.05 27.01 17.40
C ASP A 361 4.86 27.39 18.28
N GLY A 362 4.27 26.38 18.92
CA GLY A 362 3.09 26.57 19.76
C GLY A 362 2.18 25.35 19.80
N VAL A 363 1.03 25.54 20.40
CA VAL A 363 -0.02 24.51 20.49
C VAL A 363 -1.25 24.99 19.76
N TYR A 364 -1.78 24.17 18.91
CA TYR A 364 -2.94 24.41 18.06
C TYR A 364 -4.03 23.38 18.33
N ARG A 365 -5.28 23.78 18.21
CA ARG A 365 -6.42 22.89 18.43
C ARG A 365 -7.59 23.20 17.52
N PHE A 366 -8.32 22.18 17.11
CA PHE A 366 -9.68 22.29 16.62
C PHE A 366 -10.51 21.07 17.05
N THR A 367 -11.82 21.17 16.92
CA THR A 367 -12.74 20.06 17.12
C THR A 367 -13.67 19.97 15.93
N ASP A 368 -13.83 18.77 15.39
CA ASP A 368 -14.74 18.47 14.30
C ASP A 368 -15.64 17.28 14.64
N THR A 369 -16.66 17.10 13.84
CA THR A 369 -17.63 16.00 13.94
C THR A 369 -17.53 15.10 12.73
N ALA A 370 -18.05 13.87 12.84
CA ALA A 370 -18.17 12.97 11.69
C ALA A 370 -18.93 13.59 10.50
N ALA A 371 -19.91 14.46 10.78
CA ALA A 371 -20.65 15.16 9.72
C ALA A 371 -19.78 16.19 8.99
N GLU A 372 -18.97 16.96 9.70
CA GLU A 372 -18.05 17.94 9.14
C GLU A 372 -16.92 17.26 8.36
N LEU A 373 -16.36 16.15 8.88
CA LEU A 373 -15.38 15.35 8.14
C LEU A 373 -15.99 14.82 6.84
N ARG A 374 -17.22 14.30 6.87
CA ARG A 374 -17.90 13.80 5.68
C ARG A 374 -18.11 14.88 4.62
N ALA A 375 -18.35 16.11 5.04
CA ALA A 375 -18.55 17.25 4.17
C ALA A 375 -17.24 17.85 3.61
N ALA A 376 -16.09 17.49 4.20
CA ALA A 376 -14.80 18.03 3.77
C ALA A 376 -14.41 17.50 2.37
N PRO A 377 -13.86 18.36 1.51
CA PRO A 377 -13.48 17.97 0.15
C PRO A 377 -12.44 16.83 0.16
N GLY A 378 -12.70 15.77 -0.62
CA GLY A 378 -11.80 14.63 -0.78
C GLY A 378 -11.93 13.56 0.30
N THR A 379 -12.89 13.66 1.22
CA THR A 379 -13.21 12.62 2.19
C THR A 379 -13.83 11.40 1.51
N THR A 380 -13.32 10.24 1.83
CA THR A 380 -13.80 8.95 1.34
C THR A 380 -14.55 8.19 2.44
N ALA A 381 -15.23 7.09 2.08
CA ALA A 381 -15.86 6.23 3.09
C ALA A 381 -14.82 5.60 4.06
N GLY A 382 -13.59 5.39 3.60
CA GLY A 382 -12.49 4.88 4.42
C GLY A 382 -11.98 5.88 5.47
N ASP A 383 -12.25 7.18 5.27
CA ASP A 383 -11.85 8.23 6.22
C ASP A 383 -12.85 8.37 7.39
N MET A 384 -14.04 7.74 7.28
CA MET A 384 -15.13 7.90 8.26
C MET A 384 -14.98 6.98 9.47
N MET A 385 -13.80 6.98 10.10
CA MET A 385 -13.50 6.21 11.30
C MET A 385 -13.45 7.14 12.52
N PRO A 386 -13.80 6.66 13.73
CA PRO A 386 -13.76 7.48 14.95
C PRO A 386 -12.41 8.15 15.21
N GLU A 387 -11.33 7.54 14.74
CA GLU A 387 -9.96 8.06 14.85
C GLU A 387 -9.69 9.29 13.96
N ASN A 388 -10.63 9.66 13.08
CA ASN A 388 -10.45 10.73 12.10
C ASN A 388 -11.30 11.97 12.35
N TYR A 389 -12.06 12.02 13.44
CA TYR A 389 -12.80 13.22 13.90
C TYR A 389 -12.74 13.32 15.42
N GLY A 390 -13.15 14.45 15.98
CA GLY A 390 -13.08 14.73 17.41
C GLY A 390 -12.21 15.94 17.74
N THR A 391 -11.58 15.94 18.90
CA THR A 391 -10.67 17.02 19.31
C THR A 391 -9.25 16.72 18.91
N TRP A 392 -8.72 17.55 18.03
CA TRP A 392 -7.35 17.49 17.55
C TRP A 392 -6.48 18.51 18.27
N THR A 393 -5.33 18.07 18.76
CA THR A 393 -4.30 18.93 19.35
C THR A 393 -2.98 18.70 18.62
N LEU A 394 -2.37 19.78 18.13
CA LEU A 394 -1.10 19.78 17.42
C LEU A 394 -0.10 20.65 18.19
N VAL A 395 1.04 20.10 18.52
CA VAL A 395 2.19 20.81 19.11
C VAL A 395 3.28 20.92 18.08
N LEU A 396 3.75 22.14 17.82
CA LEU A 396 4.91 22.43 16.97
C LEU A 396 6.02 22.97 17.83
N ASP A 397 7.21 22.38 17.77
CA ASP A 397 8.38 22.76 18.55
C ASP A 397 9.67 22.55 17.77
N ARG A 398 10.30 23.63 17.32
CA ARG A 398 11.63 23.64 16.69
C ARG A 398 11.82 22.61 15.58
N GLY A 399 10.84 22.49 14.68
CA GLY A 399 10.86 21.54 13.58
C GLY A 399 10.38 20.13 13.94
N HIS A 400 9.90 19.91 15.15
CA HIS A 400 9.23 18.69 15.58
C HIS A 400 7.74 18.95 15.76
N PHE A 401 6.91 17.95 15.49
CA PHE A 401 5.51 17.99 15.79
C PHE A 401 5.06 16.75 16.54
N ALA A 402 4.05 16.92 17.34
CA ALA A 402 3.23 15.84 17.86
C ALA A 402 1.76 16.23 17.77
N THR A 403 0.91 15.27 17.47
CA THR A 403 -0.54 15.47 17.43
C THR A 403 -1.25 14.36 18.17
N THR A 404 -2.36 14.71 18.79
CA THR A 404 -3.33 13.75 19.36
C THR A 404 -4.71 14.07 18.83
N GLN A 405 -5.51 13.03 18.65
CA GLN A 405 -6.93 13.13 18.40
C GLN A 405 -7.64 12.34 19.48
N GLU A 406 -8.79 12.83 19.95
CA GLU A 406 -9.66 12.07 20.85
C GLU A 406 -11.13 12.44 20.64
N ASP A 407 -11.98 11.43 20.73
CA ASP A 407 -13.42 11.56 20.88
C ASP A 407 -13.93 10.61 21.98
N SER A 408 -15.25 10.37 22.08
CA SER A 408 -15.83 9.46 23.06
C SER A 408 -15.47 7.97 22.83
N GLN A 409 -15.13 7.58 21.60
CA GLN A 409 -14.92 6.19 21.18
C GLN A 409 -13.45 5.85 21.00
N ALA A 410 -12.69 6.76 20.40
CA ALA A 410 -11.30 6.52 19.98
C ALA A 410 -10.36 7.63 20.44
N CYS A 411 -9.08 7.32 20.49
CA CYS A 411 -8.02 8.33 20.52
C CYS A 411 -6.78 7.82 19.78
N THR A 412 -6.07 8.75 19.16
CA THR A 412 -4.84 8.48 18.41
C THR A 412 -3.76 9.50 18.70
N TRP A 413 -2.53 9.15 18.41
CA TRP A 413 -1.39 10.06 18.46
C TRP A 413 -0.48 9.83 17.27
N ALA A 414 0.23 10.87 16.86
CA ALA A 414 1.32 10.79 15.90
C ALA A 414 2.36 11.86 16.21
N TYR A 415 3.61 11.62 15.79
CA TYR A 415 4.66 12.62 15.90
C TYR A 415 5.68 12.48 14.76
N GLY A 416 6.48 13.52 14.59
CA GLY A 416 7.49 13.56 13.54
C GLY A 416 8.23 14.88 13.48
N THR A 417 8.75 15.19 12.30
CA THR A 417 9.44 16.44 12.03
C THR A 417 8.71 17.23 10.95
N PHE A 418 8.90 18.55 10.93
CA PHE A 418 8.44 19.38 9.84
C PHE A 418 9.52 20.36 9.39
N THR A 419 9.47 20.75 8.13
CA THR A 419 10.31 21.80 7.56
C THR A 419 9.44 22.84 6.88
N ILE A 420 9.89 24.12 6.94
CA ILE A 420 9.21 25.24 6.30
C ILE A 420 10.06 25.73 5.13
N LYS A 421 9.45 25.80 3.95
CA LYS A 421 10.04 26.36 2.73
C LYS A 421 9.09 27.42 2.15
N GLY A 422 9.28 28.68 2.51
CA GLY A 422 8.36 29.75 2.14
C GLY A 422 6.97 29.54 2.72
N ASN A 423 5.94 29.48 1.89
CA ASN A 423 4.56 29.22 2.28
C ASN A 423 4.18 27.72 2.28
N LYS A 424 5.17 26.83 2.23
CA LYS A 424 4.97 25.37 2.29
C LYS A 424 5.52 24.83 3.58
N ILE A 425 4.79 23.91 4.18
CA ILE A 425 5.21 23.08 5.30
C ILE A 425 5.20 21.64 4.85
N GLU A 426 6.31 20.96 5.07
CA GLU A 426 6.52 19.54 4.76
C GLU A 426 6.57 18.77 6.07
N TRP A 427 5.64 17.84 6.24
CA TRP A 427 5.50 17.01 7.43
C TRP A 427 6.07 15.64 7.15
N LEU A 428 6.82 15.11 8.08
CA LEU A 428 7.40 13.79 8.00
C LEU A 428 7.06 13.02 9.28
N PHE A 429 6.10 12.11 9.18
CA PHE A 429 5.67 11.30 10.30
C PHE A 429 6.73 10.28 10.71
N THR A 430 7.06 10.23 11.99
CA THR A 430 8.03 9.26 12.54
C THR A 430 7.33 8.03 13.09
N ASP A 431 6.21 8.21 13.78
CA ASP A 431 5.41 7.13 14.36
C ASP A 431 4.01 7.61 14.71
N GLY A 432 3.06 6.68 14.83
CA GLY A 432 1.70 6.96 15.25
C GLY A 432 1.01 5.70 15.77
N GLY A 433 -0.04 5.87 16.57
CA GLY A 433 -0.75 4.74 17.16
C GLY A 433 -2.06 5.10 17.84
N ALA A 434 -2.77 4.06 18.27
CA ALA A 434 -3.94 4.11 19.12
C ALA A 434 -3.78 3.10 20.27
N PRO A 435 -4.47 3.25 21.42
CA PRO A 435 -4.41 2.29 22.53
C PRO A 435 -4.92 0.90 22.16
N THR A 436 -5.88 0.83 21.23
CA THR A 436 -6.32 -0.43 20.61
C THR A 436 -5.50 -0.64 19.36
N PRO A 437 -4.98 -1.85 19.11
CA PRO A 437 -4.16 -2.11 17.94
C PRO A 437 -5.02 -2.12 16.67
N ASP A 438 -5.33 -0.95 16.13
CA ASP A 438 -5.77 -0.81 14.75
C ASP A 438 -4.54 -0.44 13.90
N PRO A 439 -4.06 -1.35 13.06
CA PRO A 439 -2.90 -1.12 12.21
C PRO A 439 -3.15 -0.13 11.05
N ALA A 440 -4.35 0.42 10.94
CA ALA A 440 -4.72 1.35 9.86
C ALA A 440 -4.39 2.81 10.16
N THR A 441 -4.11 3.17 11.41
CA THR A 441 -3.88 4.56 11.80
C THR A 441 -2.40 4.92 11.69
N ASN A 442 -2.11 5.90 10.85
CA ASN A 442 -0.83 6.59 10.63
C ASN A 442 0.32 5.69 10.14
N LYS A 443 0.55 5.73 8.83
CA LYS A 443 1.72 5.09 8.22
C LYS A 443 2.96 5.95 8.49
N PRO A 444 3.96 5.45 9.23
CA PRO A 444 5.23 6.14 9.38
C PRO A 444 5.89 6.34 8.01
N GLY A 445 6.38 7.56 7.76
CA GLY A 445 7.13 7.87 6.54
C GLY A 445 6.33 8.52 5.42
N GLU A 446 5.06 8.80 5.63
CA GLU A 446 4.32 9.61 4.68
C GLU A 446 4.76 11.08 4.77
N ASP A 447 5.13 11.63 3.60
CA ASP A 447 5.42 13.06 3.45
C ASP A 447 4.14 13.78 3.05
N PHE A 448 3.72 14.75 3.86
CA PHE A 448 2.61 15.61 3.51
C PHE A 448 3.10 17.03 3.33
N ILE A 449 2.83 17.61 2.17
CA ILE A 449 3.15 18.99 1.86
C ILE A 449 1.87 19.80 1.83
N TYR A 450 1.81 20.81 2.70
CA TYR A 450 0.72 21.77 2.74
C TYR A 450 1.23 23.17 2.43
N GLY A 451 0.40 23.99 1.79
CA GLY A 451 0.48 25.42 1.91
C GLY A 451 0.03 25.82 3.33
N TRP A 452 0.68 26.77 3.95
CA TRP A 452 0.29 27.25 5.26
C TRP A 452 0.13 28.75 5.32
N SER A 453 -0.73 29.19 6.20
CA SER A 453 -0.82 30.59 6.63
C SER A 453 -1.14 30.66 8.11
N LEU A 454 -0.55 31.63 8.79
CA LEU A 454 -0.84 31.92 10.21
C LEU A 454 -1.28 33.37 10.30
N TYR A 455 -2.55 33.58 10.64
CA TYR A 455 -3.12 34.91 10.80
C TYR A 455 -3.89 35.00 12.11
N ARG A 456 -3.53 35.98 12.97
CA ARG A 456 -4.15 36.19 14.29
C ARG A 456 -4.28 34.93 15.14
N GLY A 457 -3.26 34.07 15.13
CA GLY A 457 -3.27 32.83 15.88
C GLY A 457 -4.08 31.68 15.25
N VAL A 458 -4.50 31.81 14.00
CA VAL A 458 -5.21 30.78 13.25
C VAL A 458 -4.28 30.23 12.18
N LEU A 459 -3.88 28.95 12.31
CA LEU A 459 -3.11 28.22 11.33
C LEU A 459 -4.08 27.54 10.34
N THR A 460 -3.94 27.87 9.07
CA THR A 460 -4.68 27.23 7.98
C THR A 460 -3.73 26.40 7.14
N LEU A 461 -4.10 25.14 6.90
CA LEU A 461 -3.36 24.20 6.06
C LEU A 461 -4.17 23.95 4.78
N SER A 462 -3.52 24.08 3.62
CA SER A 462 -4.12 23.80 2.31
C SER A 462 -3.27 22.78 1.56
N PRO A 463 -3.86 21.72 0.98
CA PRO A 463 -3.09 20.68 0.31
C PRO A 463 -2.32 21.24 -0.89
N VAL A 464 -1.08 20.80 -1.04
CA VAL A 464 -0.26 21.05 -2.22
C VAL A 464 -0.08 19.71 -2.94
N ARG A 465 0.01 19.76 -4.25
CA ARG A 465 0.09 18.65 -5.20
C ARG A 465 0.80 17.40 -4.66
N GLY A 466 0.14 16.25 -4.77
CA GLY A 466 0.74 14.91 -4.59
C GLY A 466 0.60 14.30 -3.21
N ALA A 467 0.04 15.03 -2.25
CA ALA A 467 -0.21 14.48 -0.94
C ALA A 467 -1.62 13.86 -0.88
N ILE A 468 -1.71 12.58 -0.60
CA ILE A 468 -2.91 12.02 0.00
C ILE A 468 -2.94 12.60 1.41
N SER A 469 -3.51 13.77 1.53
CA SER A 469 -3.63 14.45 2.80
C SER A 469 -4.72 13.76 3.61
N PRO A 470 -4.47 13.41 4.87
CA PRO A 470 -5.57 13.11 5.78
C PRO A 470 -6.58 14.23 5.70
N SER A 471 -7.81 13.89 5.35
CA SER A 471 -8.92 14.86 5.24
C SER A 471 -9.09 15.67 6.52
N ASN A 472 -8.79 15.06 7.67
CA ASN A 472 -8.86 15.65 9.00
C ASN A 472 -7.99 16.93 9.19
N PHE A 473 -6.79 17.01 8.63
CA PHE A 473 -5.96 18.23 8.73
C PHE A 473 -6.56 19.46 8.01
N ARG A 474 -7.58 19.26 7.18
CA ARG A 474 -8.22 20.29 6.33
C ARG A 474 -9.63 20.63 6.72
N VAL A 475 -10.23 19.91 7.66
CA VAL A 475 -11.66 20.09 8.02
C VAL A 475 -11.91 21.50 8.57
N LYS A 476 -11.02 21.95 9.43
CA LYS A 476 -11.09 23.28 10.06
C LYS A 476 -9.72 23.93 10.21
N PRO A 477 -9.64 25.26 10.26
CA PRO A 477 -8.45 25.95 10.72
C PRO A 477 -8.09 25.60 12.17
N TRP A 478 -6.80 25.63 12.46
CA TRP A 478 -6.24 25.31 13.78
C TRP A 478 -6.10 26.59 14.63
N ALA A 479 -6.86 26.71 15.69
CA ALA A 479 -6.72 27.84 16.63
C ALA A 479 -5.47 27.63 17.50
N ARG A 480 -4.56 28.63 17.57
CA ARG A 480 -3.41 28.62 18.46
C ARG A 480 -3.89 28.88 19.89
N ILE A 481 -3.71 27.90 20.77
CA ILE A 481 -4.10 27.98 22.18
C ILE A 481 -2.92 28.29 23.11
N SER A 482 -1.69 28.17 22.63
CA SER A 482 -0.46 28.53 23.34
C SER A 482 0.64 28.88 22.34
N THR A 483 1.43 29.88 22.63
CA THR A 483 2.66 30.22 21.91
C THR A 483 3.87 29.42 22.39
N THR A 484 3.76 28.82 23.58
CA THR A 484 4.79 27.93 24.15
C THR A 484 4.41 26.50 23.85
N PRO A 485 5.25 25.73 23.09
CA PRO A 485 5.03 24.32 22.86
C PRO A 485 5.02 23.55 24.19
N SER A 486 4.06 22.65 24.35
CA SER A 486 4.02 21.80 25.54
C SER A 486 3.15 20.57 25.33
N ALA A 487 3.68 19.40 25.61
CA ALA A 487 2.96 18.13 25.58
C ALA A 487 1.79 18.07 26.62
N ARG A 488 1.79 18.93 27.64
CA ARG A 488 0.71 18.99 28.67
C ARG A 488 -0.68 19.24 28.08
N PHE A 489 -0.75 19.80 26.87
CA PHE A 489 -2.00 20.10 26.19
C PHE A 489 -2.54 18.92 25.38
N MET A 490 -1.74 17.87 25.19
CA MET A 490 -2.11 16.69 24.44
C MET A 490 -3.04 15.78 25.24
N SER A 491 -3.69 14.85 24.57
CA SER A 491 -4.58 13.90 25.21
C SER A 491 -3.86 13.10 26.30
N LYS A 492 -4.44 13.06 27.48
CA LYS A 492 -3.98 12.20 28.59
C LYS A 492 -4.41 10.74 28.40
N ARG A 493 -5.42 10.51 27.58
CA ARG A 493 -5.96 9.19 27.28
C ARG A 493 -5.03 8.39 26.36
N CYS A 494 -4.42 9.06 25.38
CA CYS A 494 -3.37 8.48 24.53
C CYS A 494 -2.23 9.48 24.28
N PRO A 495 -1.34 9.63 25.25
CA PRO A 495 -0.20 10.52 25.08
C PRO A 495 0.78 9.94 24.06
N PRO A 496 1.43 10.76 23.24
CA PRO A 496 2.54 10.30 22.43
C PRO A 496 3.70 9.80 23.31
N PRO A 497 4.58 8.94 22.80
CA PRO A 497 5.69 8.41 23.58
C PRO A 497 6.62 9.53 24.09
N THR A 498 7.26 9.27 25.23
CA THR A 498 8.29 10.16 25.78
C THR A 498 9.40 10.39 24.72
N GLY A 499 9.76 11.66 24.50
CA GLY A 499 10.73 12.03 23.45
C GLY A 499 10.13 12.32 22.07
N ALA A 500 8.80 12.28 21.92
CA ALA A 500 8.11 12.69 20.68
C ALA A 500 8.34 14.18 20.33
N LEU A 501 8.54 15.00 21.33
CA LEU A 501 8.91 16.43 21.20
C LEU A 501 10.28 16.67 21.89
N PRO A 502 11.09 17.60 21.41
CA PRO A 502 12.29 18.05 22.09
C PRO A 502 11.88 18.72 23.43
N HIS A 503 12.56 18.36 24.50
CA HIS A 503 12.39 18.95 25.85
C HIS A 503 13.00 20.33 25.96
#